data_b37c8d19706b733d3d398abc24ac7122
#
_entry.id   b37c8d19706b733d3d398abc24ac7122
#
_cell.length_a   1.000
_cell.length_b   1.000
_cell.length_c   1.000
_cell.angle_alpha   90.00
_cell.angle_beta   90.00
_cell.angle_gamma   90.00
#
_symmetry.space_group_name_H-M   'P 1'
#
loop_
_entity.id
_entity.type
_entity.pdbx_description
1 polymer ?
#
loop_
_entity_poly.entity_id
_entity_poly.type
_entity_poly.pdbx_seq_one_letter_code
_entity_poly.pdbx_strand_id
1 'polypeptide(L)'
;MFGVTDDYAKIIMKKLFLTLFVAFATAVLLWACSSSNRVVRFPLVGASNTRMLVFEKVELTDTATVLTVRGFNDPEHWIKVSPSIHLVAQNKEYELIGSKGVEPGKELFMPEDGDSCFTLIFEPLPNACSEFDFIDADAKNGWRMYGIDLTGKMDVANPTGLPRELKYTSKEASDTPEYAYTFGETTVNIHLMGYREGCVTDMVFPVNSMFEGQRSIDVEIDPATGTGSVTFMQYGTGCAFPVVNGCGYGQFFIAPNETVDLYVNLAYINQTLQYNYENYKNLAIKGCWTKGSVYDALNNQDSEDVIVLPDSLLIEEFIRYDMTADEFTGALIDFYRAVCEHAHAQKSGSWAKEICKADAFNTCLIFLNQDFRRW
;
A
#
# COMPACT_ATOMS: atom_id res chain seq x y z
N MET A 1 -25.09 -82.17 -17.90
CA MET A 1 -25.83 -80.89 -17.82
C MET A 1 -25.03 -79.88 -16.99
N PHE A 2 -23.70 -79.75 -17.19
CA PHE A 2 -22.84 -78.87 -16.37
C PHE A 2 -21.88 -77.98 -17.18
N GLY A 3 -22.12 -77.78 -18.47
CA GLY A 3 -21.19 -77.03 -19.31
C GLY A 3 -21.65 -75.59 -19.70
N VAL A 4 -22.94 -75.28 -19.53
CA VAL A 4 -23.52 -74.03 -20.07
C VAL A 4 -23.42 -72.81 -19.09
N THR A 5 -23.30 -73.09 -17.79
CA THR A 5 -23.24 -72.04 -16.75
C THR A 5 -21.88 -71.37 -16.64
N ASP A 6 -20.79 -72.07 -16.99
CA ASP A 6 -19.43 -71.52 -16.86
C ASP A 6 -19.07 -70.53 -18.00
N ASP A 7 -19.60 -70.77 -19.20
CA ASP A 7 -19.41 -69.86 -20.32
C ASP A 7 -20.24 -68.52 -20.18
N TYR A 8 -21.42 -68.65 -19.61
CA TYR A 8 -22.21 -67.43 -19.30
C TYR A 8 -21.53 -66.56 -18.21
N ALA A 9 -20.99 -67.20 -17.19
CA ALA A 9 -20.25 -66.51 -16.13
C ALA A 9 -18.99 -65.81 -16.67
N LYS A 10 -18.25 -66.45 -17.57
CA LYS A 10 -17.06 -65.82 -18.24
C LYS A 10 -17.43 -64.65 -19.17
N ILE A 11 -18.54 -64.73 -19.86
CA ILE A 11 -19.03 -63.64 -20.73
C ILE A 11 -19.50 -62.46 -19.88
N ILE A 12 -20.19 -62.71 -18.78
CA ILE A 12 -20.63 -61.62 -17.85
C ILE A 12 -19.41 -60.97 -17.18
N MET A 13 -18.42 -61.72 -16.73
CA MET A 13 -17.18 -61.19 -16.17
C MET A 13 -16.39 -60.35 -17.18
N LYS A 14 -16.26 -60.78 -18.44
CA LYS A 14 -15.61 -60.00 -19.51
C LYS A 14 -16.35 -58.71 -19.79
N LYS A 15 -17.68 -58.72 -19.83
CA LYS A 15 -18.49 -57.51 -20.02
C LYS A 15 -18.36 -56.57 -18.82
N LEU A 16 -18.36 -57.07 -17.60
CA LEU A 16 -18.18 -56.28 -16.39
C LEU A 16 -16.78 -55.63 -16.32
N PHE A 17 -15.74 -56.39 -16.70
CA PHE A 17 -14.36 -55.89 -16.75
C PHE A 17 -14.17 -54.83 -17.82
N LEU A 18 -14.81 -54.98 -18.99
CA LEU A 18 -14.77 -54.01 -20.07
C LEU A 18 -15.51 -52.71 -19.70
N THR A 19 -16.66 -52.80 -19.01
CA THR A 19 -17.41 -51.62 -18.54
C THR A 19 -16.67 -50.90 -17.45
N LEU A 20 -16.03 -51.59 -16.50
CA LEU A 20 -15.17 -51.00 -15.47
C LEU A 20 -13.93 -50.33 -16.06
N PHE A 21 -13.31 -50.97 -17.08
CA PHE A 21 -12.15 -50.37 -17.77
C PHE A 21 -12.50 -49.11 -18.56
N VAL A 22 -13.64 -49.14 -19.25
CA VAL A 22 -14.15 -47.95 -19.98
C VAL A 22 -14.54 -46.83 -18.99
N ALA A 23 -15.18 -47.14 -17.87
CA ALA A 23 -15.52 -46.18 -16.84
C ALA A 23 -14.27 -45.59 -16.16
N PHE A 24 -13.23 -46.40 -15.94
CA PHE A 24 -11.94 -45.93 -15.40
C PHE A 24 -11.19 -45.05 -16.41
N ALA A 25 -11.15 -45.45 -17.69
CA ALA A 25 -10.52 -44.72 -18.77
C ALA A 25 -11.25 -43.36 -19.00
N THR A 26 -12.58 -43.32 -18.93
CA THR A 26 -13.36 -42.06 -19.03
C THR A 26 -13.17 -41.18 -17.80
N ALA A 27 -13.08 -41.74 -16.59
CA ALA A 27 -12.77 -40.98 -15.38
C ALA A 27 -11.37 -40.37 -15.43
N VAL A 28 -10.37 -41.12 -15.93
CA VAL A 28 -8.99 -40.62 -16.12
C VAL A 28 -8.94 -39.53 -17.20
N LEU A 29 -9.67 -39.72 -18.30
CA LEU A 29 -9.78 -38.69 -19.35
C LEU A 29 -10.53 -37.41 -18.89
N LEU A 30 -11.56 -37.58 -18.08
CA LEU A 30 -12.26 -36.43 -17.48
C LEU A 30 -11.41 -35.70 -16.43
N TRP A 31 -10.54 -36.41 -15.74
CA TRP A 31 -9.60 -35.84 -14.79
C TRP A 31 -8.42 -35.11 -15.50
N ALA A 32 -7.97 -35.66 -16.64
CA ALA A 32 -6.94 -35.03 -17.47
C ALA A 32 -7.45 -33.81 -18.27
N CYS A 33 -8.77 -33.67 -18.44
CA CYS A 33 -9.37 -32.52 -19.16
C CYS A 33 -9.91 -31.40 -18.26
N SER A 34 -9.76 -31.48 -16.95
CA SER A 34 -10.04 -30.32 -16.11
C SER A 34 -8.81 -29.40 -16.09
N SER A 35 -8.60 -28.65 -17.17
CA SER A 35 -7.75 -27.45 -17.11
C SER A 35 -8.37 -26.49 -16.10
N SER A 36 -7.90 -26.54 -14.87
CA SER A 36 -8.38 -25.61 -13.85
C SER A 36 -7.69 -24.25 -14.06
N ASN A 37 -8.22 -23.45 -14.96
CA ASN A 37 -7.83 -22.08 -15.08
C ASN A 37 -8.14 -21.38 -13.75
N ARG A 38 -7.11 -20.91 -13.06
CA ARG A 38 -7.26 -20.14 -11.82
C ARG A 38 -7.12 -18.66 -12.15
N VAL A 39 -8.08 -17.87 -11.73
CA VAL A 39 -8.10 -16.43 -11.95
C VAL A 39 -8.13 -15.72 -10.62
N VAL A 40 -7.18 -14.82 -10.40
CA VAL A 40 -7.13 -13.93 -9.24
C VAL A 40 -7.24 -12.51 -9.75
N ARG A 41 -8.18 -11.74 -9.21
CA ARG A 41 -8.38 -10.34 -9.54
C ARG A 41 -7.81 -9.46 -8.44
N PHE A 42 -7.09 -8.41 -8.81
CA PHE A 42 -6.46 -7.45 -7.92
C PHE A 42 -5.72 -8.16 -6.77
N PRO A 43 -4.69 -9.00 -7.07
CA PRO A 43 -3.95 -9.69 -6.03
C PRO A 43 -3.27 -8.68 -5.10
N LEU A 44 -3.21 -9.00 -3.80
CA LEU A 44 -2.47 -8.21 -2.84
C LEU A 44 -0.96 -8.33 -3.11
N VAL A 45 -0.21 -7.27 -2.85
CA VAL A 45 1.24 -7.19 -3.07
C VAL A 45 1.94 -6.90 -1.74
N GLY A 46 2.90 -7.73 -1.36
CA GLY A 46 3.60 -7.63 -0.08
C GLY A 46 4.54 -6.45 0.01
N ALA A 47 5.31 -6.18 -1.04
CA ALA A 47 6.19 -5.02 -1.13
C ALA A 47 6.43 -4.64 -2.60
N SER A 48 6.71 -3.36 -2.86
CA SER A 48 7.02 -2.87 -4.20
C SER A 48 7.93 -1.65 -4.13
N ASN A 49 8.82 -1.53 -5.12
CA ASN A 49 9.60 -0.31 -5.33
C ASN A 49 8.92 0.68 -6.29
N THR A 50 7.70 0.40 -6.73
CA THR A 50 6.96 1.25 -7.66
C THR A 50 5.49 1.34 -7.31
N ARG A 51 4.90 2.51 -7.58
CA ARG A 51 3.45 2.74 -7.58
C ARG A 51 2.86 2.85 -9.00
N MET A 52 3.70 2.66 -10.01
CA MET A 52 3.30 2.85 -11.42
C MET A 52 2.56 1.66 -12.00
N LEU A 53 2.47 0.54 -11.29
CA LEU A 53 1.84 -0.68 -11.78
C LEU A 53 0.78 -1.21 -10.79
N VAL A 54 -0.35 -1.64 -11.34
CA VAL A 54 -1.38 -2.39 -10.63
C VAL A 54 -1.71 -3.67 -11.41
N PHE A 55 -1.70 -4.81 -10.73
CA PHE A 55 -2.17 -6.08 -11.32
C PHE A 55 -3.69 -6.18 -11.20
N GLU A 56 -4.40 -5.98 -12.31
CA GLU A 56 -5.85 -6.15 -12.32
C GLU A 56 -6.27 -7.61 -12.28
N LYS A 57 -5.49 -8.48 -12.94
CA LYS A 57 -5.83 -9.89 -13.06
C LYS A 57 -4.59 -10.74 -13.29
N VAL A 58 -4.56 -11.89 -12.63
CA VAL A 58 -3.62 -12.99 -12.85
C VAL A 58 -4.40 -14.23 -13.25
N GLU A 59 -4.08 -14.79 -14.40
CA GLU A 59 -4.69 -16.02 -14.91
C GLU A 59 -3.62 -17.11 -15.01
N LEU A 60 -3.77 -18.18 -14.25
CA LEU A 60 -2.92 -19.35 -14.32
C LEU A 60 -3.58 -20.36 -15.26
N THR A 61 -2.87 -20.75 -16.29
CA THR A 61 -3.30 -21.80 -17.23
C THR A 61 -2.22 -22.86 -17.35
N ASP A 62 -2.52 -23.99 -17.96
CA ASP A 62 -1.55 -25.07 -18.15
C ASP A 62 -0.41 -24.69 -19.11
N THR A 63 -0.57 -23.62 -19.89
CA THR A 63 0.39 -23.21 -20.93
C THR A 63 1.04 -21.86 -20.69
N ALA A 64 0.47 -21.04 -19.82
CA ALA A 64 0.95 -19.67 -19.55
C ALA A 64 0.40 -19.11 -18.24
N THR A 65 1.12 -18.16 -17.68
CA THR A 65 0.62 -17.20 -16.68
C THR A 65 0.38 -15.86 -17.35
N VAL A 66 -0.84 -15.37 -17.29
CA VAL A 66 -1.25 -14.14 -17.97
C VAL A 66 -1.54 -13.06 -16.92
N LEU A 67 -0.79 -11.95 -16.97
CA LEU A 67 -0.97 -10.78 -16.15
C LEU A 67 -1.65 -9.69 -16.94
N THR A 68 -2.81 -9.21 -16.48
CA THR A 68 -3.39 -7.94 -16.94
C THR A 68 -2.89 -6.87 -16.01
N VAL A 69 -2.14 -5.93 -16.55
CA VAL A 69 -1.43 -4.88 -15.81
C VAL A 69 -1.93 -3.53 -16.26
N ARG A 70 -2.18 -2.67 -15.28
CA ARG A 70 -2.45 -1.25 -15.53
C ARG A 70 -1.21 -0.47 -15.13
N GLY A 71 -0.70 0.32 -16.06
CA GLY A 71 0.44 1.20 -15.87
C GLY A 71 0.01 2.65 -15.77
N PHE A 72 0.64 3.41 -14.87
CA PHE A 72 0.36 4.82 -14.62
C PHE A 72 1.63 5.65 -14.80
N ASN A 73 1.48 6.80 -15.42
CA ASN A 73 2.48 7.86 -15.42
C ASN A 73 1.78 9.18 -15.78
N ASP A 74 2.47 10.29 -15.67
CA ASP A 74 1.96 11.58 -16.14
C ASP A 74 1.66 11.53 -17.64
N PRO A 75 0.65 12.27 -18.12
CA PRO A 75 0.36 12.36 -19.55
C PRO A 75 1.60 12.68 -20.37
N GLU A 76 1.73 12.09 -21.55
CA GLU A 76 2.89 12.21 -22.46
C GLU A 76 4.22 11.64 -21.91
N HIS A 77 4.30 11.23 -20.65
CA HIS A 77 5.44 10.46 -20.13
C HIS A 77 5.30 8.99 -20.54
N TRP A 78 6.36 8.23 -20.38
CA TRP A 78 6.39 6.84 -20.81
C TRP A 78 6.71 5.89 -19.65
N ILE A 79 6.30 4.65 -19.84
CA ILE A 79 6.79 3.50 -19.09
C ILE A 79 7.48 2.53 -20.05
N LYS A 80 8.34 1.68 -19.53
CA LYS A 80 9.05 0.69 -20.34
C LYS A 80 9.12 -0.64 -19.60
N VAL A 81 8.54 -1.67 -20.18
CA VAL A 81 8.66 -3.05 -19.72
C VAL A 81 9.97 -3.62 -20.27
N SER A 82 10.84 -4.12 -19.41
CA SER A 82 12.08 -4.78 -19.86
C SER A 82 11.78 -6.12 -20.56
N PRO A 83 12.53 -6.50 -21.60
CA PRO A 83 12.45 -7.85 -22.16
C PRO A 83 12.88 -8.97 -21.20
N SER A 84 13.70 -8.63 -20.19
CA SER A 84 14.22 -9.57 -19.19
C SER A 84 13.35 -9.68 -17.94
N ILE A 85 12.15 -9.04 -17.96
CA ILE A 85 11.20 -9.15 -16.86
C ILE A 85 10.75 -10.60 -16.71
N HIS A 86 10.72 -11.09 -15.48
CA HIS A 86 10.36 -12.47 -15.18
C HIS A 86 9.56 -12.58 -13.88
N LEU A 87 8.91 -13.72 -13.68
CA LEU A 87 8.29 -14.07 -12.41
C LEU A 87 9.21 -14.99 -11.63
N VAL A 88 9.20 -14.88 -10.30
CA VAL A 88 9.92 -15.80 -9.42
C VAL A 88 8.93 -16.46 -8.49
N ALA A 89 8.89 -17.77 -8.48
CA ALA A 89 8.07 -18.55 -7.56
C ALA A 89 8.80 -19.84 -7.15
N GLN A 90 8.77 -20.18 -5.86
CA GLN A 90 9.42 -21.41 -5.36
C GLN A 90 10.89 -21.55 -5.77
N ASN A 91 11.64 -20.43 -5.78
CA ASN A 91 13.05 -20.34 -6.20
C ASN A 91 13.30 -20.71 -7.69
N LYS A 92 12.30 -20.57 -8.54
CA LYS A 92 12.40 -20.76 -9.98
C LYS A 92 11.93 -19.51 -10.69
N GLU A 93 12.64 -19.15 -11.77
CA GLU A 93 12.29 -18.06 -12.68
C GLU A 93 11.36 -18.56 -13.79
N TYR A 94 10.45 -17.69 -14.25
CA TYR A 94 9.48 -17.94 -15.31
C TYR A 94 9.54 -16.75 -16.27
N GLU A 95 10.02 -17.03 -17.47
CA GLU A 95 10.35 -16.02 -18.48
C GLU A 95 9.11 -15.38 -19.11
N LEU A 96 9.27 -14.13 -19.58
CA LEU A 96 8.28 -13.46 -20.42
C LEU A 96 8.28 -14.13 -21.81
N ILE A 97 7.14 -14.67 -22.23
CA ILE A 97 6.97 -15.35 -23.53
C ILE A 97 6.10 -14.57 -24.50
N GLY A 98 5.48 -13.47 -24.07
CA GLY A 98 4.67 -12.62 -24.94
C GLY A 98 4.06 -11.43 -24.23
N SER A 99 3.51 -10.50 -25.01
CA SER A 99 2.80 -9.32 -24.51
C SER A 99 1.71 -8.87 -25.48
N LYS A 100 0.75 -8.07 -24.97
CA LYS A 100 -0.27 -7.38 -25.77
C LYS A 100 -0.47 -5.97 -25.21
N GLY A 101 -0.56 -4.97 -26.07
CA GLY A 101 -0.71 -3.56 -25.67
C GLY A 101 0.57 -2.88 -25.22
N VAL A 102 1.66 -3.63 -25.09
CA VAL A 102 3.03 -3.11 -24.85
C VAL A 102 4.03 -3.96 -25.61
N GLU A 103 5.09 -3.33 -26.11
CA GLU A 103 6.23 -4.03 -26.71
C GLU A 103 7.43 -3.97 -25.75
N PRO A 104 7.88 -5.11 -25.21
CA PRO A 104 9.02 -5.13 -24.29
C PRO A 104 10.26 -4.49 -24.92
N GLY A 105 10.96 -3.65 -24.14
CA GLY A 105 12.11 -2.90 -24.61
C GLY A 105 11.79 -1.57 -25.29
N LYS A 106 10.52 -1.28 -25.60
CA LYS A 106 10.09 0.01 -26.15
C LYS A 106 9.34 0.85 -25.13
N GLU A 107 9.35 2.15 -25.36
CA GLU A 107 8.62 3.12 -24.56
C GLU A 107 7.13 3.06 -24.91
N LEU A 108 6.27 2.96 -23.89
CA LEU A 108 4.82 3.09 -23.97
C LEU A 108 4.44 4.46 -23.41
N PHE A 109 4.08 5.39 -24.29
CA PHE A 109 3.66 6.73 -23.88
C PHE A 109 2.25 6.71 -23.31
N MET A 110 2.06 7.40 -22.20
CA MET A 110 0.74 7.49 -21.55
C MET A 110 -0.18 8.43 -22.32
N PRO A 111 -1.46 8.06 -22.44
CA PRO A 111 -2.50 8.93 -22.96
C PRO A 111 -2.81 10.10 -22.03
N GLU A 112 -3.77 10.97 -22.41
CA GLU A 112 -4.14 12.16 -21.62
C GLU A 112 -4.61 11.86 -20.19
N ASP A 113 -5.18 10.67 -19.95
CA ASP A 113 -5.60 10.22 -18.62
C ASP A 113 -4.47 9.60 -17.78
N GLY A 114 -3.27 9.47 -18.35
CA GLY A 114 -2.10 8.94 -17.65
C GLY A 114 -2.17 7.43 -17.34
N ASP A 115 -3.05 6.69 -18.01
CA ASP A 115 -3.40 5.29 -17.69
C ASP A 115 -3.37 4.40 -18.95
N SER A 116 -2.68 3.26 -18.86
CA SER A 116 -2.61 2.28 -19.94
C SER A 116 -2.73 0.85 -19.43
N CYS A 117 -3.62 0.07 -20.04
CA CYS A 117 -3.80 -1.33 -19.72
C CYS A 117 -3.10 -2.21 -20.77
N PHE A 118 -2.30 -3.17 -20.32
CA PHE A 118 -1.59 -4.12 -21.18
C PHE A 118 -1.54 -5.51 -20.55
N THR A 119 -1.14 -6.49 -21.35
CA THR A 119 -1.04 -7.89 -20.91
C THR A 119 0.40 -8.37 -21.08
N LEU A 120 0.92 -9.04 -20.04
CA LEU A 120 2.18 -9.76 -20.07
C LEU A 120 1.89 -11.26 -19.94
N ILE A 121 2.58 -12.06 -20.73
CA ILE A 121 2.39 -13.51 -20.80
C ILE A 121 3.71 -14.16 -20.44
N PHE A 122 3.71 -14.95 -19.39
CA PHE A 122 4.88 -15.66 -18.87
C PHE A 122 4.72 -17.18 -19.02
N GLU A 123 5.83 -17.91 -18.86
CA GLU A 123 5.78 -19.36 -18.66
C GLU A 123 4.77 -19.74 -17.56
N PRO A 124 4.17 -20.93 -17.62
CA PRO A 124 3.10 -21.33 -16.69
C PRO A 124 3.63 -21.52 -15.27
N LEU A 125 3.09 -20.76 -14.33
CA LEU A 125 3.24 -21.02 -12.89
C LEU A 125 2.42 -22.25 -12.50
N PRO A 126 2.88 -23.04 -11.51
CA PRO A 126 2.08 -24.15 -10.98
C PRO A 126 0.72 -23.68 -10.48
N ASN A 127 -0.36 -24.40 -10.78
CA ASN A 127 -1.70 -24.08 -10.29
C ASN A 127 -1.80 -23.99 -8.75
N ALA A 128 -0.92 -24.71 -8.04
CA ALA A 128 -0.82 -24.69 -6.58
C ALA A 128 0.02 -23.52 -6.04
N CYS A 129 0.55 -22.65 -6.92
CA CYS A 129 1.34 -21.49 -6.52
C CYS A 129 0.51 -20.58 -5.61
N SER A 130 1.04 -20.23 -4.44
CA SER A 130 0.37 -19.36 -3.47
C SER A 130 0.74 -17.89 -3.65
N GLU A 131 1.96 -17.61 -4.10
CA GLU A 131 2.50 -16.28 -4.32
C GLU A 131 3.64 -16.33 -5.34
N PHE A 132 3.94 -15.20 -5.96
CA PHE A 132 5.10 -15.01 -6.83
C PHE A 132 5.63 -13.59 -6.71
N ASP A 133 6.86 -13.39 -7.17
CA ASP A 133 7.49 -12.08 -7.32
C ASP A 133 7.54 -11.70 -8.80
N PHE A 134 7.46 -10.41 -9.09
CA PHE A 134 7.56 -9.81 -10.43
C PHE A 134 8.80 -8.92 -10.46
N ILE A 135 9.80 -9.30 -11.23
CA ILE A 135 11.15 -8.75 -11.17
C ILE A 135 11.60 -8.29 -12.54
N ASP A 136 11.98 -7.03 -12.62
CA ASP A 136 12.78 -6.46 -13.73
C ASP A 136 14.23 -6.36 -13.27
N ALA A 137 15.04 -7.36 -13.59
CA ALA A 137 16.37 -7.53 -13.03
C ALA A 137 17.44 -6.63 -13.68
N ASP A 138 17.28 -6.23 -14.94
CA ASP A 138 18.36 -5.63 -15.72
C ASP A 138 18.54 -4.13 -15.48
N ALA A 139 17.57 -3.45 -14.91
CA ALA A 139 17.67 -2.03 -14.62
C ALA A 139 18.00 -1.79 -13.14
N LYS A 140 18.97 -0.91 -12.87
CA LYS A 140 19.27 -0.43 -11.50
C LYS A 140 18.02 0.05 -10.77
N ASN A 141 17.06 0.60 -11.53
CA ASN A 141 15.76 1.08 -11.07
C ASN A 141 14.60 0.25 -11.65
N GLY A 142 14.85 -1.01 -12.01
CA GLY A 142 13.84 -1.92 -12.53
C GLY A 142 12.72 -2.17 -11.51
N TRP A 143 11.54 -2.45 -12.00
CA TRP A 143 10.39 -2.72 -11.14
C TRP A 143 10.54 -4.02 -10.38
N ARG A 144 10.30 -3.97 -9.09
CA ARG A 144 10.31 -5.12 -8.21
C ARG A 144 9.06 -5.11 -7.36
N MET A 145 8.22 -6.12 -7.53
CA MET A 145 7.01 -6.33 -6.75
C MET A 145 7.06 -7.74 -6.16
N TYR A 146 6.98 -7.83 -4.85
CA TYR A 146 7.24 -9.05 -4.09
C TYR A 146 5.98 -9.55 -3.38
N GLY A 147 5.87 -10.88 -3.29
CA GLY A 147 4.79 -11.52 -2.55
C GLY A 147 3.42 -11.20 -3.15
N ILE A 148 3.26 -11.34 -4.47
CA ILE A 148 1.95 -11.15 -5.12
C ILE A 148 1.07 -12.34 -4.75
N ASP A 149 0.08 -12.08 -3.88
CA ASP A 149 -0.75 -13.12 -3.26
C ASP A 149 -1.81 -13.67 -4.22
N LEU A 150 -1.71 -14.95 -4.49
CA LEU A 150 -2.70 -15.67 -5.29
C LEU A 150 -3.79 -16.34 -4.44
N THR A 151 -3.68 -16.31 -3.12
CA THR A 151 -4.62 -17.01 -2.22
C THR A 151 -5.76 -16.12 -1.74
N GLY A 152 -5.60 -14.79 -1.79
CA GLY A 152 -6.49 -13.83 -1.19
C GLY A 152 -6.49 -13.87 0.35
N LYS A 153 -5.41 -14.37 0.97
CA LYS A 153 -5.30 -14.56 2.42
C LYS A 153 -4.22 -13.70 3.08
N MET A 154 -3.51 -12.87 2.32
CA MET A 154 -2.53 -11.96 2.90
C MET A 154 -3.23 -11.00 3.87
N ASP A 155 -2.75 -10.95 5.10
CA ASP A 155 -3.26 -10.02 6.11
C ASP A 155 -2.44 -8.71 6.06
N VAL A 156 -2.83 -7.81 5.18
CA VAL A 156 -2.16 -6.51 5.01
C VAL A 156 -2.47 -5.53 6.15
N ALA A 157 -3.52 -5.77 6.91
CA ALA A 157 -3.86 -4.98 8.08
C ALA A 157 -2.96 -5.31 9.28
N ASN A 158 -2.47 -6.55 9.36
CA ASN A 158 -1.57 -7.01 10.42
C ASN A 158 -0.32 -7.68 9.82
N PRO A 159 0.58 -6.91 9.22
CA PRO A 159 1.73 -7.44 8.50
C PRO A 159 2.63 -8.27 9.42
N THR A 160 3.29 -9.27 8.84
CA THR A 160 4.26 -10.09 9.56
C THR A 160 5.39 -9.21 10.11
N GLY A 161 5.71 -9.40 11.39
CA GLY A 161 6.72 -8.58 12.09
C GLY A 161 6.13 -7.45 12.93
N LEU A 162 4.84 -7.11 12.76
CA LEU A 162 4.19 -6.14 13.64
C LEU A 162 4.08 -6.70 15.06
N PRO A 163 4.55 -6.00 16.10
CA PRO A 163 4.39 -6.39 17.50
C PRO A 163 2.93 -6.65 17.85
N ARG A 164 2.68 -7.69 18.64
CA ARG A 164 1.31 -8.13 18.96
C ARG A 164 0.49 -7.04 19.65
N GLU A 165 1.13 -6.23 20.48
CA GLU A 165 0.52 -5.12 21.21
C GLU A 165 0.06 -3.98 20.30
N LEU A 166 0.61 -3.86 19.08
CA LEU A 166 0.22 -2.86 18.08
C LEU A 166 -0.87 -3.36 17.13
N LYS A 167 -1.15 -4.66 17.17
CA LYS A 167 -2.29 -5.25 16.47
C LYS A 167 -3.55 -4.91 17.24
N TYR A 168 -4.54 -4.35 16.56
CA TYR A 168 -5.87 -4.08 17.17
C TYR A 168 -5.90 -2.95 18.23
N THR A 169 -5.20 -1.86 18.01
CA THR A 169 -5.33 -0.67 18.87
C THR A 169 -6.55 0.19 18.50
N SER A 170 -7.74 -0.39 18.58
CA SER A 170 -9.01 0.34 18.38
C SER A 170 -9.45 1.14 19.63
N LYS A 171 -8.57 1.40 20.58
CA LYS A 171 -8.91 2.26 21.72
C LYS A 171 -8.74 3.71 21.31
N GLU A 172 -9.84 4.44 21.37
CA GLU A 172 -9.79 5.91 21.35
C GLU A 172 -8.78 6.38 22.41
N ALA A 173 -7.83 7.24 22.00
CA ALA A 173 -6.98 7.92 22.97
C ALA A 173 -7.89 8.79 23.83
N SER A 174 -7.98 8.50 25.11
CA SER A 174 -8.83 9.24 26.03
C SER A 174 -8.32 10.65 26.29
N ASP A 175 -6.99 10.83 26.18
CA ASP A 175 -6.32 12.10 26.48
C ASP A 175 -5.27 12.39 25.40
N THR A 176 -5.24 13.64 24.93
CA THR A 176 -4.20 14.14 24.04
C THR A 176 -2.99 14.50 24.92
N PRO A 177 -1.78 13.95 24.65
CA PRO A 177 -0.57 14.35 25.37
C PRO A 177 -0.33 15.86 25.28
N GLU A 178 0.22 16.45 26.32
CA GLU A 178 0.60 17.85 26.30
C GLU A 178 1.66 18.11 25.22
N TYR A 179 1.54 19.27 24.58
CA TYR A 179 2.51 19.69 23.59
C TYR A 179 3.87 19.98 24.29
N ALA A 180 4.95 19.36 23.80
CA ALA A 180 6.29 19.60 24.32
C ALA A 180 6.87 20.89 23.72
N TYR A 181 7.21 21.87 24.56
CA TYR A 181 7.89 23.11 24.17
C TYR A 181 9.41 23.07 24.45
N THR A 182 9.96 21.87 24.55
CA THR A 182 11.38 21.62 24.76
C THR A 182 12.08 21.28 23.46
N PHE A 183 13.39 21.08 23.49
CA PHE A 183 14.15 20.53 22.38
C PHE A 183 15.10 19.46 22.91
N GLY A 184 15.50 18.56 22.02
CA GLY A 184 16.42 17.47 22.36
C GLY A 184 16.60 16.48 21.24
N GLU A 185 17.56 15.59 21.37
CA GLU A 185 17.80 14.54 20.41
C GLU A 185 16.68 13.49 20.48
N THR A 186 16.16 13.13 19.33
CA THR A 186 15.15 12.08 19.18
C THR A 186 15.69 11.04 18.23
N THR A 187 15.52 9.77 18.58
CA THR A 187 15.96 8.63 17.78
C THR A 187 14.72 7.87 17.29
N VAL A 188 14.69 7.57 15.99
CA VAL A 188 13.68 6.71 15.38
C VAL A 188 14.35 5.46 14.82
N ASN A 189 14.02 4.32 15.39
CA ASN A 189 14.43 3.00 14.88
C ASN A 189 13.37 2.53 13.90
N ILE A 190 13.75 2.18 12.68
CA ILE A 190 12.84 1.87 11.59
C ILE A 190 12.85 0.37 11.33
N HIS A 191 11.66 -0.22 11.21
CA HIS A 191 11.42 -1.61 10.90
C HIS A 191 10.49 -1.70 9.69
N LEU A 192 11.03 -2.11 8.54
CA LEU A 192 10.26 -2.27 7.30
C LEU A 192 9.62 -3.66 7.26
N MET A 193 8.31 -3.72 7.47
CA MET A 193 7.58 -4.99 7.45
C MET A 193 7.28 -5.43 6.02
N GLY A 194 7.52 -6.71 5.73
CA GLY A 194 7.43 -7.24 4.37
C GLY A 194 8.67 -6.93 3.52
N TYR A 195 9.76 -6.45 4.13
CA TYR A 195 11.00 -6.14 3.42
C TYR A 195 11.57 -7.33 2.65
N ARG A 196 11.99 -7.07 1.44
CA ARG A 196 12.79 -7.96 0.57
C ARG A 196 13.95 -7.15 0.01
N GLU A 197 15.12 -7.75 -0.12
CA GLU A 197 16.30 -7.09 -0.66
C GLU A 197 16.00 -6.45 -2.04
N GLY A 198 16.35 -5.17 -2.18
CA GLY A 198 16.10 -4.39 -3.39
C GLY A 198 14.67 -3.85 -3.57
N CYS A 199 13.74 -4.07 -2.62
CA CYS A 199 12.40 -3.44 -2.69
C CYS A 199 12.40 -1.97 -2.23
N VAL A 200 13.45 -1.53 -1.55
CA VAL A 200 13.62 -0.14 -1.10
C VAL A 200 14.89 0.42 -1.72
N THR A 201 14.76 1.47 -2.49
CA THR A 201 15.86 2.17 -3.18
C THR A 201 16.25 3.45 -2.46
N ASP A 202 15.28 4.09 -1.80
CA ASP A 202 15.47 5.28 -1.00
C ASP A 202 14.45 5.34 0.14
N MET A 203 14.84 5.94 1.24
CA MET A 203 13.96 6.30 2.32
C MET A 203 14.31 7.70 2.84
N VAL A 204 13.31 8.55 2.92
CA VAL A 204 13.40 9.90 3.47
C VAL A 204 12.42 10.04 4.63
N PHE A 205 12.82 10.77 5.62
CA PHE A 205 12.04 11.03 6.82
C PHE A 205 11.78 12.53 7.00
N PRO A 206 10.72 13.07 6.37
CA PRO A 206 10.29 14.44 6.59
C PRO A 206 9.78 14.63 8.02
N VAL A 207 10.28 15.66 8.68
CA VAL A 207 9.88 16.07 10.02
C VAL A 207 9.40 17.51 9.95
N ASN A 208 8.21 17.76 10.44
CA ASN A 208 7.66 19.09 10.59
C ASN A 208 7.76 19.53 12.04
N SER A 209 8.28 20.70 12.29
CA SER A 209 8.29 21.31 13.61
C SER A 209 7.81 22.76 13.53
N MET A 210 7.20 23.24 14.60
CA MET A 210 6.71 24.61 14.69
C MET A 210 7.83 25.64 14.51
N PHE A 211 9.06 25.32 14.91
CA PHE A 211 10.17 26.27 14.96
C PHE A 211 11.03 26.26 13.68
N GLU A 212 11.12 25.13 12.98
CA GLU A 212 12.01 24.98 11.83
C GLU A 212 11.27 24.77 10.51
N GLY A 213 9.95 24.55 10.57
CA GLY A 213 9.18 24.12 9.41
C GLY A 213 9.50 22.67 9.04
N GLN A 214 9.45 22.33 7.76
CA GLN A 214 9.73 20.99 7.26
C GLN A 214 11.22 20.84 6.93
N ARG A 215 11.80 19.76 7.38
CA ARG A 215 13.12 19.27 6.95
C ARG A 215 13.04 17.79 6.59
N SER A 216 13.84 17.36 5.63
CA SER A 216 13.94 15.98 5.21
C SER A 216 15.25 15.37 5.69
N ILE A 217 15.20 14.15 6.19
CA ILE A 217 16.34 13.42 6.69
C ILE A 217 16.44 12.12 5.90
N ASP A 218 17.57 11.87 5.24
CA ASP A 218 17.84 10.61 4.56
C ASP A 218 18.09 9.51 5.58
N VAL A 219 17.54 8.33 5.33
CA VAL A 219 17.67 7.16 6.19
C VAL A 219 18.37 6.04 5.43
N GLU A 220 19.48 5.57 5.98
CA GLU A 220 20.14 4.37 5.50
C GLU A 220 19.43 3.11 6.03
N ILE A 221 19.00 2.24 5.12
CA ILE A 221 18.37 0.97 5.43
C ILE A 221 19.39 -0.15 5.25
N ASP A 222 19.58 -0.98 6.26
CA ASP A 222 20.38 -2.21 6.15
C ASP A 222 19.73 -3.16 5.11
N PRO A 223 20.42 -3.45 4.01
CA PRO A 223 19.89 -4.27 2.93
C PRO A 223 19.63 -5.73 3.33
N ALA A 224 20.25 -6.20 4.41
CA ALA A 224 20.06 -7.57 4.88
C ALA A 224 18.80 -7.72 5.77
N THR A 225 18.44 -6.67 6.51
CA THR A 225 17.39 -6.76 7.54
C THR A 225 16.17 -5.89 7.26
N GLY A 226 16.29 -4.86 6.41
CA GLY A 226 15.24 -3.86 6.22
C GLY A 226 15.02 -2.97 7.44
N THR A 227 16.06 -2.80 8.27
CA THR A 227 16.03 -1.91 9.43
C THR A 227 16.93 -0.71 9.22
N GLY A 228 16.62 0.39 9.90
CA GLY A 228 17.43 1.61 9.91
C GLY A 228 17.28 2.36 11.22
N SER A 229 18.07 3.39 11.41
CA SER A 229 17.92 4.29 12.56
C SER A 229 18.36 5.69 12.18
N VAL A 230 17.66 6.68 12.69
CA VAL A 230 17.98 8.08 12.49
C VAL A 230 17.88 8.83 13.81
N THR A 231 18.88 9.66 14.11
CA THR A 231 18.88 10.55 15.27
C THR A 231 18.97 11.98 14.81
N PHE A 232 18.12 12.83 15.33
CA PHE A 232 18.06 14.24 14.96
C PHE A 232 17.61 15.11 16.13
N MET A 233 17.98 16.38 16.09
CA MET A 233 17.47 17.37 17.03
C MET A 233 16.01 17.66 16.71
N GLN A 234 15.11 17.47 17.67
CA GLN A 234 13.69 17.81 17.58
C GLN A 234 13.39 19.04 18.43
N TYR A 235 12.64 20.00 17.85
CA TYR A 235 12.25 21.25 18.48
C TYR A 235 10.74 21.26 18.68
N GLY A 236 10.31 20.99 19.90
CA GLY A 236 8.90 20.84 20.23
C GLY A 236 8.31 19.54 19.68
N THR A 237 7.04 19.30 19.96
CA THR A 237 6.27 18.24 19.31
C THR A 237 6.22 18.51 17.81
N GLY A 238 6.47 17.51 17.01
CA GLY A 238 6.41 17.58 15.57
C GLY A 238 5.58 16.46 14.97
N CYS A 239 5.27 16.58 13.69
CA CYS A 239 4.66 15.55 12.88
C CYS A 239 5.70 15.05 11.89
N ALA A 240 5.85 13.73 11.81
CA ALA A 240 6.77 13.07 10.90
C ALA A 240 6.05 12.02 10.08
N PHE A 241 6.60 11.68 8.92
CA PHE A 241 6.05 10.62 8.08
C PHE A 241 7.16 9.91 7.29
N PRO A 242 7.15 8.58 7.24
CA PRO A 242 8.10 7.84 6.43
C PRO A 242 7.73 7.94 4.95
N VAL A 243 8.71 8.26 4.12
CA VAL A 243 8.60 8.25 2.66
C VAL A 243 9.56 7.19 2.15
N VAL A 244 9.03 6.12 1.56
CA VAL A 244 9.81 5.03 0.98
C VAL A 244 9.54 5.00 -0.52
N ASN A 245 10.59 4.99 -1.34
CA ASN A 245 10.50 5.02 -2.80
C ASN A 245 9.58 6.17 -3.31
N GLY A 246 9.67 7.35 -2.69
CA GLY A 246 8.86 8.50 -3.01
C GLY A 246 7.39 8.44 -2.55
N CYS A 247 6.99 7.45 -1.77
CA CYS A 247 5.61 7.26 -1.29
C CYS A 247 5.51 7.40 0.22
N GLY A 248 4.54 8.19 0.69
CA GLY A 248 4.28 8.38 2.12
C GLY A 248 3.48 7.23 2.73
N TYR A 249 3.83 6.82 3.95
CA TYR A 249 3.24 5.68 4.67
C TYR A 249 2.43 6.08 5.91
N GLY A 250 1.90 7.27 5.92
CA GLY A 250 1.12 7.80 7.05
C GLY A 250 1.93 8.75 7.91
N GLN A 251 1.26 9.43 8.82
CA GLN A 251 1.83 10.44 9.71
C GLN A 251 1.83 9.94 11.14
N PHE A 252 2.77 10.43 11.93
CA PHE A 252 2.80 10.23 13.38
C PHE A 252 3.42 11.42 14.10
N PHE A 253 3.04 11.60 15.35
CA PHE A 253 3.58 12.64 16.23
C PHE A 253 4.79 12.14 16.99
N ILE A 254 5.74 13.03 17.21
CA ILE A 254 7.00 12.75 17.89
C ILE A 254 7.39 13.94 18.78
N ALA A 255 7.90 13.66 19.97
CA ALA A 255 8.39 14.65 20.90
C ALA A 255 9.93 14.66 20.98
N PRO A 256 10.54 15.73 21.51
CA PRO A 256 11.96 15.75 21.83
C PRO A 256 12.33 14.72 22.91
N ASN A 257 13.57 14.21 22.85
CA ASN A 257 14.16 13.27 23.81
C ASN A 257 13.49 11.88 23.83
N GLU A 258 12.83 11.48 22.74
CA GLU A 258 12.25 10.15 22.60
C GLU A 258 13.17 9.18 21.87
N THR A 259 12.99 7.90 22.15
CA THR A 259 13.45 6.80 21.31
C THR A 259 12.22 6.01 20.88
N VAL A 260 11.92 6.04 19.60
CA VAL A 260 10.69 5.50 19.02
C VAL A 260 11.01 4.39 18.04
N ASP A 261 10.40 3.23 18.18
CA ASP A 261 10.37 2.20 17.14
C ASP A 261 9.23 2.51 16.17
N LEU A 262 9.56 2.68 14.89
CA LEU A 262 8.65 2.93 13.78
C LEU A 262 8.53 1.66 12.92
N TYR A 263 7.33 1.12 12.82
CA TYR A 263 7.01 -0.04 11.98
C TYR A 263 6.30 0.44 10.71
N VAL A 264 6.91 0.22 9.54
CA VAL A 264 6.39 0.66 8.24
C VAL A 264 5.87 -0.54 7.46
N ASN A 265 4.62 -0.50 7.04
CA ASN A 265 3.95 -1.57 6.30
C ASN A 265 4.17 -1.40 4.79
N LEU A 266 5.13 -2.10 4.22
CA LEU A 266 5.45 -1.97 2.79
C LEU A 266 4.31 -2.42 1.86
N ALA A 267 3.39 -3.26 2.34
CA ALA A 267 2.20 -3.63 1.58
C ALA A 267 1.19 -2.48 1.41
N TYR A 268 1.27 -1.43 2.24
CA TYR A 268 0.31 -0.32 2.27
C TYR A 268 0.13 0.37 0.92
N ILE A 269 1.22 0.74 0.26
CA ILE A 269 1.16 1.64 -0.90
C ILE A 269 0.42 1.01 -2.09
N ASN A 270 0.64 -0.28 -2.35
CA ASN A 270 0.00 -0.94 -3.48
C ASN A 270 -1.49 -1.14 -3.25
N GLN A 271 -1.90 -1.40 -2.00
CA GLN A 271 -3.30 -1.54 -1.64
C GLN A 271 -4.04 -0.21 -1.73
N THR A 272 -3.39 0.90 -1.35
CA THR A 272 -4.00 2.24 -1.48
C THR A 272 -4.17 2.67 -2.93
N LEU A 273 -3.27 2.29 -3.85
CA LEU A 273 -3.45 2.50 -5.28
C LEU A 273 -4.63 1.67 -5.83
N GLN A 274 -4.76 0.44 -5.37
CA GLN A 274 -5.85 -0.45 -5.75
C GLN A 274 -7.19 -0.05 -5.14
N TYR A 275 -7.20 0.76 -4.07
CA TYR A 275 -8.41 1.24 -3.40
C TYR A 275 -9.39 1.98 -4.33
N ASN A 276 -8.90 2.60 -5.39
CA ASN A 276 -9.73 3.22 -6.40
C ASN A 276 -10.53 2.20 -7.24
N TYR A 277 -10.22 0.90 -7.11
CA TYR A 277 -10.92 -0.19 -7.76
C TYR A 277 -11.82 -0.91 -6.75
N GLU A 278 -13.08 -1.17 -7.12
CA GLU A 278 -14.22 -1.55 -6.25
C GLU A 278 -13.99 -2.67 -5.21
N ASN A 279 -12.94 -3.47 -5.37
CA ASN A 279 -12.73 -4.67 -4.55
C ASN A 279 -12.03 -4.44 -3.20
N TYR A 280 -11.49 -3.22 -2.93
CA TYR A 280 -10.67 -2.93 -1.75
C TYR A 280 -11.26 -1.87 -0.83
N LYS A 281 -12.49 -1.44 -1.06
CA LYS A 281 -13.20 -0.38 -0.31
C LYS A 281 -13.33 -0.60 1.20
N ASN A 282 -13.00 -1.81 1.70
CA ASN A 282 -13.20 -2.18 3.10
C ASN A 282 -11.91 -2.66 3.80
N LEU A 283 -10.74 -2.52 3.18
CA LEU A 283 -9.49 -2.88 3.86
C LEU A 283 -9.04 -1.70 4.74
N ALA A 284 -9.21 -1.82 6.04
CA ALA A 284 -8.54 -0.94 7.00
C ALA A 284 -7.04 -1.22 6.94
N ILE A 285 -6.32 -0.44 6.13
CA ILE A 285 -4.88 -0.59 5.95
C ILE A 285 -4.19 0.61 6.59
N LYS A 286 -3.24 0.34 7.48
CA LYS A 286 -2.40 1.36 8.09
C LYS A 286 -0.98 1.28 7.54
N GLY A 287 -0.38 2.44 7.26
CA GLY A 287 0.96 2.52 6.68
C GLY A 287 2.08 2.41 7.72
N CYS A 288 1.87 2.92 8.94
CA CYS A 288 2.89 2.83 9.98
C CYS A 288 2.29 2.80 11.39
N TRP A 289 3.08 2.30 12.34
CA TRP A 289 2.82 2.28 13.78
C TRP A 289 4.05 2.73 14.54
N THR A 290 3.85 3.29 15.74
CA THR A 290 4.93 3.69 16.63
C THR A 290 4.88 2.93 17.96
N LYS A 291 6.05 2.80 18.60
CA LYS A 291 6.18 2.27 19.94
C LYS A 291 7.31 3.01 20.67
N GLY A 292 7.01 3.51 21.86
CA GLY A 292 7.95 4.26 22.69
C GLY A 292 7.75 5.77 22.67
N SER A 293 6.82 6.30 21.85
CA SER A 293 6.42 7.69 21.88
C SER A 293 5.34 7.94 22.94
N VAL A 294 5.35 9.12 23.55
CA VAL A 294 4.24 9.59 24.40
C VAL A 294 2.94 9.70 23.58
N TYR A 295 3.05 9.77 22.25
CA TYR A 295 1.94 9.84 21.32
C TYR A 295 1.50 8.48 20.76
N ASP A 296 2.01 7.35 21.24
CA ASP A 296 1.70 6.02 20.70
C ASP A 296 0.19 5.74 20.64
N ALA A 297 -0.55 6.14 21.66
CA ALA A 297 -2.00 5.97 21.68
C ALA A 297 -2.69 6.72 20.53
N LEU A 298 -2.17 7.87 20.14
CA LEU A 298 -2.64 8.70 19.03
C LEU A 298 -2.14 8.15 17.69
N ASN A 299 -0.84 7.88 17.59
CA ASN A 299 -0.19 7.43 16.36
C ASN A 299 -0.74 6.08 15.86
N ASN A 300 -1.18 5.22 16.77
CA ASN A 300 -1.63 3.87 16.47
C ASN A 300 -3.15 3.73 16.29
N GLN A 301 -3.90 4.82 16.37
CA GLN A 301 -5.34 4.79 16.08
C GLN A 301 -5.61 4.50 14.60
N ASP A 302 -6.76 3.91 14.33
CA ASP A 302 -7.26 3.74 12.98
C ASP A 302 -7.63 5.12 12.39
N SER A 303 -7.29 5.33 11.12
CA SER A 303 -7.43 6.62 10.42
C SER A 303 -8.89 7.06 10.18
N GLU A 304 -9.88 6.35 10.70
CA GLU A 304 -11.30 6.66 10.46
C GLU A 304 -11.82 7.85 11.25
N ASP A 305 -11.09 8.31 12.28
CA ASP A 305 -11.54 9.44 13.08
C ASP A 305 -10.89 10.77 12.63
N VAL A 306 -11.03 11.09 11.36
CA VAL A 306 -10.61 12.37 10.78
C VAL A 306 -11.83 13.27 10.59
N ILE A 307 -11.78 14.48 11.14
CA ILE A 307 -12.82 15.49 10.88
C ILE A 307 -12.57 16.10 9.51
N VAL A 308 -13.45 15.79 8.57
CA VAL A 308 -13.43 16.37 7.23
C VAL A 308 -14.19 17.69 7.26
N LEU A 309 -13.53 18.77 6.85
CA LEU A 309 -14.18 20.06 6.71
C LEU A 309 -15.08 20.08 5.46
N PRO A 310 -16.31 20.57 5.56
CA PRO A 310 -17.15 20.81 4.39
C PRO A 310 -16.59 21.98 3.57
N ASP A 311 -16.89 22.05 2.28
CA ASP A 311 -16.42 23.10 1.36
C ASP A 311 -16.67 24.51 1.88
N SER A 312 -17.79 24.73 2.57
CA SER A 312 -18.13 26.00 3.20
C SER A 312 -17.23 26.44 4.36
N LEU A 313 -16.36 25.54 4.84
CA LEU A 313 -15.35 25.82 5.86
C LEU A 313 -13.92 25.73 5.30
N LEU A 314 -13.74 25.80 4.00
CA LEU A 314 -12.43 26.03 3.42
C LEU A 314 -12.04 27.49 3.57
N ILE A 315 -10.74 27.76 3.77
CA ILE A 315 -10.27 29.11 4.08
C ILE A 315 -10.55 30.10 2.94
N GLU A 316 -10.62 29.60 1.70
CA GLU A 316 -10.94 30.37 0.49
C GLU A 316 -12.34 30.99 0.53
N GLU A 317 -13.26 30.43 1.31
CA GLU A 317 -14.60 31.00 1.50
C GLU A 317 -14.61 32.20 2.45
N PHE A 318 -13.55 32.41 3.24
CA PHE A 318 -13.42 33.48 4.20
C PHE A 318 -12.55 34.62 3.66
N ILE A 319 -11.61 34.37 2.76
CA ILE A 319 -10.61 35.33 2.29
C ILE A 319 -10.93 35.82 0.87
N ARG A 320 -10.87 37.12 0.67
CA ARG A 320 -10.98 37.77 -0.63
C ARG A 320 -9.75 38.64 -0.91
N TYR A 321 -9.42 38.82 -2.16
CA TYR A 321 -8.22 39.57 -2.60
C TYR A 321 -8.26 41.06 -2.36
N ASP A 322 -9.44 41.63 -2.09
CA ASP A 322 -9.69 43.08 -1.92
C ASP A 322 -9.84 43.51 -0.45
N MET A 323 -9.51 42.65 0.50
CA MET A 323 -9.60 42.92 1.93
C MET A 323 -8.50 43.85 2.41
N THR A 324 -8.86 44.75 3.33
CA THR A 324 -7.89 45.46 4.15
C THR A 324 -7.23 44.52 5.16
N ALA A 325 -6.10 44.93 5.76
CA ALA A 325 -5.41 44.10 6.76
C ALA A 325 -6.30 43.76 7.97
N ASP A 326 -7.17 44.65 8.40
CA ASP A 326 -8.11 44.39 9.51
C ASP A 326 -9.21 43.39 9.10
N GLU A 327 -9.77 43.56 7.89
CA GLU A 327 -10.75 42.60 7.34
C GLU A 327 -10.15 41.22 7.16
N PHE A 328 -8.93 41.13 6.64
CA PHE A 328 -8.21 39.88 6.47
C PHE A 328 -7.95 39.19 7.81
N THR A 329 -7.48 39.93 8.82
CA THR A 329 -7.26 39.37 10.16
C THR A 329 -8.60 38.93 10.78
N GLY A 330 -9.67 39.71 10.59
CA GLY A 330 -11.02 39.30 10.99
C GLY A 330 -11.48 38.01 10.35
N ALA A 331 -11.27 37.87 9.04
CA ALA A 331 -11.63 36.66 8.27
C ALA A 331 -10.89 35.42 8.74
N LEU A 332 -9.60 35.53 9.07
CA LEU A 332 -8.83 34.38 9.66
C LEU A 332 -9.37 33.95 11.03
N ILE A 333 -9.75 34.94 11.86
CA ILE A 333 -10.35 34.66 13.18
C ILE A 333 -11.72 33.99 13.00
N ASP A 334 -12.52 34.42 12.06
CA ASP A 334 -13.85 33.84 11.79
C ASP A 334 -13.73 32.42 11.21
N PHE A 335 -12.78 32.20 10.30
CA PHE A 335 -12.45 30.86 9.82
C PHE A 335 -12.07 29.93 10.99
N TYR A 336 -11.11 30.33 11.81
CA TYR A 336 -10.66 29.49 12.93
C TYR A 336 -11.80 29.18 13.89
N ARG A 337 -12.66 30.15 14.23
CA ARG A 337 -13.84 29.92 15.08
C ARG A 337 -14.82 28.94 14.45
N ALA A 338 -15.14 29.11 13.17
CA ALA A 338 -16.08 28.25 12.47
C ALA A 338 -15.56 26.80 12.43
N VAL A 339 -14.27 26.58 12.20
CA VAL A 339 -13.67 25.25 12.26
C VAL A 339 -13.69 24.68 13.69
N CYS A 340 -13.40 25.48 14.71
CA CYS A 340 -13.48 25.05 16.10
C CYS A 340 -14.91 24.62 16.51
N GLU A 341 -15.92 25.37 16.10
CA GLU A 341 -17.34 25.06 16.35
C GLU A 341 -17.74 23.78 15.61
N HIS A 342 -17.34 23.64 14.35
CA HIS A 342 -17.57 22.43 13.57
C HIS A 342 -16.94 21.20 14.23
N ALA A 343 -15.66 21.28 14.59
CA ALA A 343 -14.94 20.21 15.25
C ALA A 343 -15.62 19.81 16.59
N HIS A 344 -16.06 20.81 17.37
CA HIS A 344 -16.76 20.55 18.62
C HIS A 344 -18.08 19.80 18.42
N ALA A 345 -18.81 20.11 17.35
CA ALA A 345 -20.10 19.49 17.03
C ALA A 345 -19.98 18.03 16.51
N GLN A 346 -18.80 17.61 16.05
CA GLN A 346 -18.59 16.25 15.56
C GLN A 346 -18.62 15.22 16.71
N LYS A 347 -19.00 13.98 16.36
CA LYS A 347 -18.96 12.85 17.30
C LYS A 347 -17.57 12.21 17.44
N SER A 348 -16.59 12.75 16.75
CA SER A 348 -15.20 12.30 16.76
C SER A 348 -14.55 12.40 18.15
N GLY A 349 -13.49 11.63 18.39
CA GLY A 349 -12.70 11.64 19.61
C GLY A 349 -12.06 13.01 19.89
N SER A 350 -11.62 13.21 21.14
CA SER A 350 -11.06 14.51 21.59
C SER A 350 -9.84 14.92 20.78
N TRP A 351 -8.98 13.97 20.41
CA TRP A 351 -7.76 14.23 19.67
C TRP A 351 -8.02 14.65 18.22
N ALA A 352 -9.01 14.03 17.53
CA ALA A 352 -9.38 14.44 16.17
C ALA A 352 -9.87 15.89 16.14
N LYS A 353 -10.57 16.30 17.19
CA LYS A 353 -11.01 17.69 17.38
C LYS A 353 -9.83 18.62 17.59
N GLU A 354 -8.85 18.25 18.40
CA GLU A 354 -7.66 19.07 18.67
C GLU A 354 -6.76 19.17 17.42
N ILE A 355 -6.58 18.09 16.65
CA ILE A 355 -5.86 18.14 15.36
C ILE A 355 -6.57 19.06 14.38
N CYS A 356 -7.88 18.91 14.21
CA CYS A 356 -8.65 19.77 13.30
C CYS A 356 -8.49 21.27 13.64
N LYS A 357 -8.49 21.62 14.94
CA LYS A 357 -8.22 22.98 15.40
C LYS A 357 -6.78 23.43 15.15
N ALA A 358 -5.81 22.54 15.39
CA ALA A 358 -4.39 22.83 15.17
C ALA A 358 -4.11 23.07 13.69
N ASP A 359 -4.70 22.27 12.80
CA ASP A 359 -4.57 22.45 11.36
C ASP A 359 -5.19 23.76 10.88
N ALA A 360 -6.37 24.14 11.42
CA ALA A 360 -6.98 25.42 11.14
C ALA A 360 -6.10 26.60 11.63
N PHE A 361 -5.49 26.49 12.80
CA PHE A 361 -4.56 27.48 13.32
C PHE A 361 -3.30 27.59 12.44
N ASN A 362 -2.69 26.48 12.05
CA ASN A 362 -1.56 26.45 11.14
C ASN A 362 -1.91 27.07 9.77
N THR A 363 -3.09 26.79 9.26
CA THR A 363 -3.60 27.40 8.04
C THR A 363 -3.63 28.94 8.16
N CYS A 364 -4.18 29.45 9.27
CA CYS A 364 -4.16 30.88 9.55
C CYS A 364 -2.73 31.47 9.58
N LEU A 365 -1.78 30.77 10.22
CA LEU A 365 -0.37 31.19 10.27
C LEU A 365 0.28 31.23 8.88
N ILE A 366 0.00 30.24 8.03
CA ILE A 366 0.50 30.18 6.66
C ILE A 366 0.00 31.40 5.86
N PHE A 367 -1.29 31.71 5.95
CA PHE A 367 -1.89 32.84 5.25
C PHE A 367 -1.36 34.16 5.78
N LEU A 368 -1.20 34.35 7.09
CA LEU A 368 -0.55 35.51 7.67
C LEU A 368 0.87 35.71 7.13
N ASN A 369 1.67 34.64 7.05
CA ASN A 369 3.04 34.71 6.54
C ASN A 369 3.12 35.02 5.03
N GLN A 370 2.17 34.53 4.25
CA GLN A 370 2.14 34.78 2.80
C GLN A 370 1.73 36.18 2.46
N ASP A 371 0.78 36.76 3.18
CA ASP A 371 0.28 38.12 2.91
C ASP A 371 1.14 39.23 3.53
N PHE A 372 1.91 38.95 4.59
CA PHE A 372 2.94 39.92 5.06
C PHE A 372 3.97 40.27 3.98
N ARG A 373 4.10 39.49 2.90
CA ARG A 373 4.94 39.80 1.75
C ARG A 373 4.24 40.69 0.70
N ARG A 374 2.95 40.97 0.83
CA ARG A 374 2.14 41.75 -0.11
C ARG A 374 1.85 43.16 0.38
N TRP A 375 2.08 43.45 1.67
CA TRP A 375 1.95 44.77 2.30
C TRP A 375 3.32 45.34 2.65
#